data_c2ee9732bcd1fd95ff46701d04253a34
#
_entry.id   c2ee9732bcd1fd95ff46701d04253a34
#
_cell.length_a   1.000
_cell.length_b   1.000
_cell.length_c   1.000
_cell.angle_alpha   90.00
_cell.angle_beta   90.00
_cell.angle_gamma   90.00
#
_symmetry.space_group_name_H-M   'P 1'
#
loop_
_entity.id
_entity.type
_entity.pdbx_description
1 polymer ?
#
loop_
_entity_poly.entity_id
_entity_poly.type
_entity_poly.pdbx_seq_one_letter_code
_entity_poly.pdbx_strand_id
1 'polypeptide(L)'
;MKTTSLATMLLAAVGLFLNTTTRAADNPALMEPVKSVLDHYLMIQTGLAKDSIKGLDEHANAIAKAVKGDDMKMLSPDVTKQAETLAKAKGLKAAREAFKPLSTSLIKYLADNKAGKGTYHEAYCPMAKASWLQAGKDLTNPYMGKAMLNCGTLKN
;
A
#
# COMPACT_ATOMS: atom_id res chain seq x y z
N MET A 1 -60.64 -53.13 -19.95
CA MET A 1 -59.79 -52.17 -20.61
C MET A 1 -58.95 -51.45 -19.54
N LYS A 2 -57.64 -51.74 -19.46
CA LYS A 2 -56.74 -51.28 -18.41
C LYS A 2 -55.86 -50.25 -18.98
N THR A 3 -55.96 -49.01 -18.50
CA THR A 3 -55.07 -47.90 -18.85
C THR A 3 -53.98 -47.75 -17.79
N THR A 4 -52.76 -48.10 -18.15
CA THR A 4 -51.58 -47.92 -17.31
C THR A 4 -51.06 -46.49 -17.51
N SER A 5 -51.04 -45.70 -16.43
CA SER A 5 -50.46 -44.35 -16.37
C SER A 5 -48.98 -44.47 -16.02
N LEU A 6 -48.11 -44.05 -16.94
CA LEU A 6 -46.68 -43.87 -16.70
C LEU A 6 -46.45 -42.53 -15.96
N ALA A 7 -46.00 -42.62 -14.74
CA ALA A 7 -45.53 -41.42 -14.02
C ALA A 7 -44.06 -41.20 -14.33
N THR A 8 -43.78 -40.12 -15.05
CA THR A 8 -42.42 -39.66 -15.39
C THR A 8 -41.86 -38.87 -14.19
N MET A 9 -40.90 -39.45 -13.52
CA MET A 9 -40.22 -38.83 -12.38
C MET A 9 -39.08 -37.94 -12.90
N LEU A 10 -39.28 -36.62 -12.84
CA LEU A 10 -38.27 -35.62 -13.20
C LEU A 10 -37.31 -35.42 -12.01
N LEU A 11 -36.10 -35.96 -12.08
CA LEU A 11 -35.03 -35.64 -11.14
C LEU A 11 -34.48 -34.27 -11.49
N ALA A 12 -34.81 -33.26 -10.70
CA ALA A 12 -34.13 -31.95 -10.74
C ALA A 12 -32.80 -32.04 -9.97
N ALA A 13 -31.71 -32.17 -10.67
CA ALA A 13 -30.37 -32.04 -10.09
C ALA A 13 -30.10 -30.56 -9.75
N VAL A 14 -30.28 -30.18 -8.49
CA VAL A 14 -29.85 -28.89 -7.97
C VAL A 14 -28.33 -28.91 -7.83
N GLY A 15 -27.61 -28.38 -8.82
CA GLY A 15 -26.18 -28.16 -8.77
C GLY A 15 -25.87 -27.04 -7.77
N LEU A 16 -25.39 -27.43 -6.60
CA LEU A 16 -24.83 -26.49 -5.62
C LEU A 16 -23.50 -25.97 -6.15
N PHE A 17 -23.50 -24.79 -6.82
CA PHE A 17 -22.26 -24.08 -7.13
C PHE A 17 -21.70 -23.55 -5.82
N LEU A 18 -20.77 -24.30 -5.22
CA LEU A 18 -19.88 -23.80 -4.17
C LEU A 18 -18.98 -22.75 -4.81
N ASN A 19 -19.38 -21.48 -4.72
CA ASN A 19 -18.48 -20.36 -4.98
C ASN A 19 -17.42 -20.37 -3.88
N THR A 20 -16.32 -21.07 -4.10
CA THR A 20 -15.11 -20.92 -3.32
C THR A 20 -14.50 -19.58 -3.69
N THR A 21 -14.92 -18.49 -3.04
CA THR A 21 -14.12 -17.28 -2.98
C THR A 21 -12.81 -17.65 -2.30
N THR A 22 -11.76 -17.87 -3.07
CA THR A 22 -10.39 -17.90 -2.56
C THR A 22 -10.11 -16.51 -1.98
N ARG A 23 -10.37 -16.34 -0.67
CA ARG A 23 -9.78 -15.24 0.08
C ARG A 23 -8.27 -15.39 -0.09
N ALA A 24 -7.65 -14.42 -0.76
CA ALA A 24 -6.22 -14.25 -0.65
C ALA A 24 -5.91 -14.24 0.85
N ALA A 25 -5.08 -15.19 1.30
CA ALA A 25 -4.76 -15.31 2.71
C ALA A 25 -4.24 -13.95 3.16
N ASP A 26 -4.98 -13.28 4.06
CA ASP A 26 -4.61 -11.98 4.59
C ASP A 26 -3.22 -12.13 5.19
N ASN A 27 -2.23 -11.46 4.57
CA ASN A 27 -0.86 -11.49 5.08
C ASN A 27 -0.86 -10.75 6.43
N PRO A 28 -0.56 -11.42 7.56
CA PRO A 28 -0.61 -10.78 8.88
C PRO A 28 0.23 -9.51 8.96
N ALA A 29 1.29 -9.40 8.17
CA ALA A 29 2.13 -8.21 8.11
C ALA A 29 1.47 -7.01 7.41
N LEU A 30 0.30 -7.19 6.79
CA LEU A 30 -0.49 -6.12 6.17
C LEU A 30 -1.80 -5.86 6.91
N MET A 31 -1.93 -6.34 8.13
CA MET A 31 -3.06 -5.99 9.00
C MET A 31 -2.89 -4.57 9.56
N GLU A 32 -3.92 -4.06 10.23
CA GLU A 32 -3.80 -2.79 10.95
C GLU A 32 -2.76 -2.91 12.08
N PRO A 33 -1.97 -1.86 12.34
CA PRO A 33 -2.04 -0.53 11.74
C PRO A 33 -1.24 -0.35 10.43
N VAL A 34 -0.52 -1.38 9.97
CA VAL A 34 0.40 -1.30 8.82
C VAL A 34 -0.34 -0.91 7.54
N LYS A 35 -1.53 -1.48 7.33
CA LYS A 35 -2.35 -1.15 6.16
C LYS A 35 -2.68 0.34 6.12
N SER A 36 -3.17 0.89 7.21
CA SER A 36 -3.48 2.32 7.32
C SER A 36 -2.23 3.20 7.07
N VAL A 37 -1.08 2.81 7.61
CA VAL A 37 0.19 3.51 7.37
C VAL A 37 0.57 3.51 5.89
N LEU A 38 0.45 2.39 5.20
CA LEU A 38 0.76 2.28 3.77
C LEU A 38 -0.24 3.07 2.91
N ASP A 39 -1.52 3.06 3.25
CA ASP A 39 -2.55 3.84 2.54
C ASP A 39 -2.22 5.36 2.63
N HIS A 40 -1.93 5.88 3.82
CA HIS A 40 -1.53 7.27 3.99
C HIS A 40 -0.19 7.60 3.33
N TYR A 41 0.78 6.68 3.38
CA TYR A 41 2.05 6.81 2.68
C TYR A 41 1.87 6.98 1.17
N LEU A 42 1.01 6.18 0.53
CA LEU A 42 0.73 6.27 -0.89
C LEU A 42 0.05 7.60 -1.27
N MET A 43 -0.79 8.15 -0.40
CA MET A 43 -1.38 9.47 -0.61
C MET A 43 -0.31 10.57 -0.63
N ILE A 44 0.66 10.51 0.30
CA ILE A 44 1.81 11.41 0.32
C ILE A 44 2.67 11.23 -0.93
N GLN A 45 3.02 9.99 -1.28
CA GLN A 45 3.81 9.65 -2.46
C GLN A 45 3.19 10.25 -3.74
N THR A 46 1.89 10.04 -3.91
CA THR A 46 1.12 10.56 -5.05
C THR A 46 1.09 12.09 -5.07
N GLY A 47 0.92 12.74 -3.91
CA GLY A 47 0.97 14.19 -3.77
C GLY A 47 2.31 14.76 -4.22
N LEU A 48 3.40 14.21 -3.68
CA LEU A 48 4.77 14.65 -4.02
C LEU A 48 5.11 14.43 -5.49
N ALA A 49 4.64 13.33 -6.10
CA ALA A 49 4.80 13.07 -7.53
C ALA A 49 4.04 14.10 -8.40
N LYS A 50 2.98 14.70 -7.87
CA LYS A 50 2.20 15.77 -8.52
C LYS A 50 2.68 17.18 -8.16
N ASP A 51 3.84 17.34 -7.50
CA ASP A 51 4.37 18.60 -6.96
C ASP A 51 3.42 19.28 -5.96
N SER A 52 2.70 18.50 -5.15
CA SER A 52 1.75 18.98 -4.16
C SER A 52 2.12 18.53 -2.76
N ILE A 53 1.99 19.44 -1.79
CA ILE A 53 2.06 19.15 -0.36
C ILE A 53 0.70 19.32 0.33
N LYS A 54 -0.38 19.47 -0.45
CA LYS A 54 -1.72 19.60 0.11
C LYS A 54 -2.11 18.32 0.83
N GLY A 55 -2.50 18.41 2.11
CA GLY A 55 -2.89 17.28 2.94
C GLY A 55 -1.71 16.39 3.40
N LEU A 56 -0.48 16.77 3.07
CA LEU A 56 0.73 16.02 3.47
C LEU A 56 0.85 15.91 4.98
N ASP A 57 0.64 17.00 5.70
CA ASP A 57 0.68 17.07 7.16
C ASP A 57 -0.41 16.21 7.80
N GLU A 58 -1.62 16.20 7.25
CA GLU A 58 -2.72 15.35 7.70
C GLU A 58 -2.35 13.86 7.58
N HIS A 59 -1.91 13.43 6.40
CA HIS A 59 -1.53 12.04 6.17
C HIS A 59 -0.31 11.64 7.00
N ALA A 60 0.70 12.48 7.13
CA ALA A 60 1.88 12.20 7.94
C ALA A 60 1.53 12.10 9.44
N ASN A 61 0.66 12.96 9.96
CA ASN A 61 0.16 12.84 11.33
C ASN A 61 -0.68 11.58 11.55
N ALA A 62 -1.46 11.15 10.55
CA ALA A 62 -2.22 9.90 10.62
C ALA A 62 -1.27 8.69 10.70
N ILE A 63 -0.17 8.67 9.94
CA ILE A 63 0.88 7.66 10.06
C ILE A 63 1.45 7.65 11.49
N ALA A 64 1.86 8.82 12.00
CA ALA A 64 2.44 8.91 13.35
C ALA A 64 1.47 8.40 14.43
N LYS A 65 0.17 8.73 14.30
CA LYS A 65 -0.88 8.27 15.21
C LYS A 65 -1.06 6.76 15.13
N ALA A 66 -1.12 6.19 13.93
CA ALA A 66 -1.29 4.75 13.72
C ALA A 66 -0.14 3.95 14.34
N VAL A 67 1.11 4.40 14.16
CA VAL A 67 2.28 3.73 14.75
C VAL A 67 2.32 3.89 16.28
N LYS A 68 1.89 5.03 16.83
CA LYS A 68 1.78 5.19 18.31
C LYS A 68 0.73 4.26 18.92
N GLY A 69 -0.32 3.92 18.18
CA GLY A 69 -1.36 2.98 18.59
C GLY A 69 -1.05 1.52 18.21
N ASP A 70 0.16 1.23 17.74
CA ASP A 70 0.59 -0.13 17.39
C ASP A 70 1.00 -0.92 18.64
N ASP A 71 0.02 -1.47 19.33
CA ASP A 71 0.23 -2.28 20.54
C ASP A 71 1.07 -3.54 20.24
N MET A 72 1.01 -4.04 19.01
CA MET A 72 1.77 -5.22 18.55
C MET A 72 3.21 -4.89 18.17
N LYS A 73 3.57 -3.61 18.11
CA LYS A 73 4.90 -3.11 17.73
C LYS A 73 5.39 -3.66 16.39
N MET A 74 4.48 -3.74 15.45
CA MET A 74 4.77 -4.22 14.09
C MET A 74 5.72 -3.28 13.36
N LEU A 75 5.55 -1.96 13.57
CA LEU A 75 6.38 -0.93 12.96
C LEU A 75 7.38 -0.35 13.97
N SER A 76 8.58 -0.01 13.48
CA SER A 76 9.59 0.66 14.30
C SER A 76 9.08 2.02 14.82
N PRO A 77 9.35 2.38 16.08
CA PRO A 77 9.05 3.72 16.62
C PRO A 77 9.67 4.86 15.81
N ASP A 78 10.73 4.59 15.05
CA ASP A 78 11.34 5.61 14.18
C ASP A 78 10.40 6.09 13.07
N VAL A 79 9.46 5.24 12.63
CA VAL A 79 8.42 5.64 11.66
C VAL A 79 7.57 6.78 12.21
N THR A 80 7.28 6.80 13.51
CA THR A 80 6.59 7.92 14.16
C THR A 80 7.37 9.23 14.02
N LYS A 81 8.66 9.22 14.36
CA LYS A 81 9.52 10.42 14.30
C LYS A 81 9.68 10.92 12.86
N GLN A 82 9.83 9.99 11.91
CA GLN A 82 9.95 10.30 10.49
C GLN A 82 8.66 10.93 9.95
N ALA A 83 7.50 10.40 10.32
CA ALA A 83 6.21 10.94 9.95
C ALA A 83 5.97 12.33 10.58
N GLU A 84 6.29 12.54 11.85
CA GLU A 84 6.20 13.84 12.51
C GLU A 84 7.13 14.89 11.88
N THR A 85 8.33 14.47 11.46
CA THR A 85 9.26 15.34 10.73
C THR A 85 8.69 15.75 9.38
N LEU A 86 8.11 14.78 8.66
CA LEU A 86 7.46 15.02 7.37
C LEU A 86 6.25 15.96 7.52
N ALA A 87 5.42 15.79 8.56
CA ALA A 87 4.26 16.65 8.83
C ALA A 87 4.67 18.14 9.04
N LYS A 88 5.86 18.39 9.54
CA LYS A 88 6.40 19.75 9.79
C LYS A 88 7.12 20.35 8.58
N ALA A 89 7.26 19.60 7.49
CA ALA A 89 8.03 20.06 6.33
C ALA A 89 7.36 21.27 5.64
N LYS A 90 8.17 22.29 5.36
CA LYS A 90 7.72 23.50 4.67
C LYS A 90 8.19 23.48 3.21
N GLY A 91 7.26 23.27 2.30
CA GLY A 91 7.51 23.24 0.85
C GLY A 91 8.01 21.90 0.32
N LEU A 92 7.96 21.73 -1.00
CA LEU A 92 8.24 20.47 -1.70
C LEU A 92 9.64 19.90 -1.42
N LYS A 93 10.67 20.76 -1.40
CA LYS A 93 12.05 20.30 -1.17
C LYS A 93 12.19 19.63 0.20
N ALA A 94 11.73 20.32 1.25
CA ALA A 94 11.81 19.79 2.61
C ALA A 94 10.94 18.51 2.78
N ALA A 95 9.76 18.49 2.17
CA ALA A 95 8.87 17.33 2.21
C ALA A 95 9.52 16.10 1.52
N ARG A 96 10.13 16.27 0.35
CA ARG A 96 10.84 15.21 -0.36
C ARG A 96 12.01 14.65 0.43
N GLU A 97 12.81 15.51 1.06
CA GLU A 97 13.92 15.04 1.92
C GLU A 97 13.41 14.30 3.15
N ALA A 98 12.35 14.79 3.83
CA ALA A 98 11.75 14.12 4.97
C ALA A 98 11.03 12.80 4.61
N PHE A 99 10.59 12.66 3.36
CA PHE A 99 9.92 11.45 2.87
C PHE A 99 10.89 10.27 2.66
N LYS A 100 12.17 10.53 2.38
CA LYS A 100 13.19 9.49 2.12
C LYS A 100 13.33 8.47 3.27
N PRO A 101 13.57 8.89 4.53
CA PRO A 101 13.72 7.94 5.62
C PRO A 101 12.43 7.16 5.90
N LEU A 102 11.26 7.78 5.80
CA LEU A 102 9.98 7.09 5.92
C LEU A 102 9.83 5.99 4.87
N SER A 103 10.15 6.29 3.61
CA SER A 103 10.15 5.31 2.51
C SER A 103 11.09 4.14 2.82
N THR A 104 12.31 4.42 3.27
CA THR A 104 13.30 3.39 3.61
C THR A 104 12.79 2.45 4.71
N SER A 105 12.17 3.00 5.75
CA SER A 105 11.64 2.20 6.87
C SER A 105 10.50 1.28 6.44
N LEU A 106 9.57 1.77 5.62
CA LEU A 106 8.44 0.97 5.14
C LEU A 106 8.86 -0.07 4.10
N ILE A 107 9.80 0.25 3.22
CA ILE A 107 10.40 -0.73 2.29
C ILE A 107 11.07 -1.86 3.08
N LYS A 108 11.90 -1.51 4.09
CA LYS A 108 12.54 -2.50 4.95
C LYS A 108 11.51 -3.38 5.65
N TYR A 109 10.45 -2.80 6.21
CA TYR A 109 9.38 -3.55 6.87
C TYR A 109 8.76 -4.59 5.93
N LEU A 110 8.39 -4.19 4.70
CA LEU A 110 7.79 -5.10 3.72
C LEU A 110 8.75 -6.20 3.31
N ALA A 111 10.04 -5.89 3.14
CA ALA A 111 11.07 -6.85 2.77
C ALA A 111 11.30 -7.89 3.88
N ASP A 112 11.48 -7.43 5.13
CA ASP A 112 11.73 -8.30 6.28
C ASP A 112 10.55 -9.27 6.54
N ASN A 113 9.33 -8.81 6.31
CA ASN A 113 8.11 -9.61 6.49
C ASN A 113 7.66 -10.35 5.23
N LYS A 114 8.39 -10.23 4.11
CA LYS A 114 8.02 -10.78 2.79
C LYS A 114 6.58 -10.43 2.39
N ALA A 115 6.15 -9.20 2.74
CA ALA A 115 4.79 -8.72 2.61
C ALA A 115 4.61 -7.79 1.40
N GLY A 116 3.36 -7.63 0.95
CA GLY A 116 2.98 -6.66 -0.08
C GLY A 116 3.42 -7.00 -1.50
N LYS A 117 3.96 -8.19 -1.74
CA LYS A 117 4.37 -8.63 -3.09
C LYS A 117 3.17 -8.62 -4.04
N GLY A 118 3.32 -7.94 -5.17
CA GLY A 118 2.26 -7.78 -6.17
C GLY A 118 1.27 -6.62 -5.87
N THR A 119 1.28 -6.08 -4.64
CA THR A 119 0.46 -4.92 -4.25
C THR A 119 1.28 -3.65 -4.19
N TYR A 120 2.50 -3.73 -3.64
CA TYR A 120 3.43 -2.61 -3.53
C TYR A 120 4.67 -2.91 -4.35
N HIS A 121 5.12 -1.92 -5.11
CA HIS A 121 6.32 -2.00 -5.95
C HIS A 121 7.35 -1.02 -5.41
N GLU A 122 8.56 -1.53 -5.12
CA GLU A 122 9.70 -0.66 -4.82
C GLU A 122 10.25 -0.10 -6.13
N ALA A 123 10.49 1.20 -6.14
CA ALA A 123 11.20 1.87 -7.22
C ALA A 123 12.40 2.64 -6.67
N TYR A 124 13.41 2.89 -7.51
CA TYR A 124 14.62 3.64 -7.15
C TYR A 124 14.93 4.69 -8.19
N CYS A 125 15.25 5.90 -7.74
CA CYS A 125 15.73 7.00 -8.59
C CYS A 125 17.21 7.27 -8.30
N PRO A 126 18.11 7.09 -9.29
CA PRO A 126 19.55 7.35 -9.10
C PRO A 126 19.84 8.82 -8.87
N MET A 127 19.07 9.73 -9.47
CA MET A 127 19.26 11.18 -9.29
C MET A 127 18.88 11.64 -7.88
N ALA A 128 17.78 11.13 -7.32
CA ALA A 128 17.38 11.41 -5.95
C ALA A 128 18.15 10.57 -4.92
N LYS A 129 18.86 9.51 -5.37
CA LYS A 129 19.52 8.50 -4.55
C LYS A 129 18.58 7.95 -3.48
N ALA A 130 17.34 7.66 -3.87
CA ALA A 130 16.29 7.25 -2.95
C ALA A 130 15.32 6.27 -3.60
N SER A 131 14.79 5.34 -2.79
CA SER A 131 13.72 4.44 -3.14
C SER A 131 12.38 4.92 -2.59
N TRP A 132 11.30 4.44 -3.19
CA TRP A 132 9.93 4.63 -2.70
C TRP A 132 9.06 3.41 -3.01
N LEU A 133 7.90 3.32 -2.36
CA LEU A 133 6.85 2.37 -2.68
C LEU A 133 5.76 3.05 -3.52
N GLN A 134 5.20 2.30 -4.45
CA GLN A 134 4.02 2.70 -5.23
C GLN A 134 3.12 1.50 -5.48
N ALA A 135 1.82 1.74 -5.70
CA ALA A 135 0.84 0.66 -5.95
C ALA A 135 0.85 0.15 -7.39
N GLY A 136 1.13 1.02 -8.36
CA GLY A 136 1.16 0.69 -9.79
C GLY A 136 2.56 0.38 -10.31
N LYS A 137 2.61 -0.15 -11.54
CA LYS A 137 3.88 -0.42 -12.24
C LYS A 137 4.40 0.79 -13.04
N ASP A 138 3.54 1.74 -13.35
CA ASP A 138 3.94 2.97 -14.02
C ASP A 138 4.65 3.88 -13.02
N LEU A 139 5.89 4.24 -13.33
CA LEU A 139 6.70 5.05 -12.43
C LEU A 139 6.07 6.41 -12.15
N THR A 140 5.96 6.73 -10.87
CA THR A 140 5.47 8.02 -10.37
C THR A 140 6.41 8.53 -9.28
N ASN A 141 7.50 9.18 -9.70
CA ASN A 141 8.60 9.57 -8.83
C ASN A 141 8.22 10.74 -7.90
N PRO A 142 8.14 10.54 -6.57
CA PRO A 142 7.80 11.58 -5.62
C PRO A 142 8.92 12.61 -5.43
N TYR A 143 10.17 12.23 -5.69
CA TYR A 143 11.34 13.07 -5.47
C TYR A 143 11.58 14.06 -6.59
N MET A 144 11.22 13.69 -7.83
CA MET A 144 11.42 14.50 -9.02
C MET A 144 10.14 15.21 -9.48
N GLY A 145 8.98 14.69 -9.11
CA GLY A 145 7.68 15.24 -9.46
C GLY A 145 7.46 15.33 -10.97
N LYS A 146 6.65 16.27 -11.41
CA LYS A 146 6.26 16.45 -12.82
C LYS A 146 7.44 16.65 -13.77
N ALA A 147 8.55 17.23 -13.29
CA ALA A 147 9.72 17.48 -14.12
C ALA A 147 10.35 16.20 -14.66
N MET A 148 10.35 15.13 -13.86
CA MET A 148 10.93 13.83 -14.23
C MET A 148 10.15 12.69 -13.58
N LEU A 149 8.84 12.65 -13.83
CA LEU A 149 7.89 11.76 -13.18
C LEU A 149 8.28 10.28 -13.31
N ASN A 150 8.80 9.90 -14.47
CA ASN A 150 9.16 8.52 -14.79
C ASN A 150 10.66 8.21 -14.55
N CYS A 151 11.39 9.11 -13.85
CA CYS A 151 12.80 8.87 -13.55
C CYS A 151 12.92 7.78 -12.48
N GLY A 152 13.57 6.68 -12.86
CA GLY A 152 13.82 5.56 -11.95
C GLY A 152 13.61 4.20 -12.60
N THR A 153 13.71 3.17 -11.77
CA THR A 153 13.45 1.77 -12.16
C THR A 153 12.70 1.06 -11.05
N LEU A 154 11.78 0.16 -11.42
CA LEU A 154 11.22 -0.78 -10.45
C LEU A 154 12.29 -1.79 -10.05
N LYS A 155 12.33 -2.11 -8.77
CA LYS A 155 13.13 -3.24 -8.26
C LYS A 155 12.26 -4.49 -8.28
N ASN A 156 12.82 -5.56 -8.76
CA ASN A 156 12.19 -6.89 -8.81
C ASN A 156 12.28 -7.62 -7.47
#